data_322e2f94a4b4c616d28464c07912ad6e
#
_entry.id   322e2f94a4b4c616d28464c07912ad6e
#
_cell.length_a   1.000
_cell.length_b   1.000
_cell.length_c   1.000
_cell.angle_alpha   90.00
_cell.angle_beta   90.00
_cell.angle_gamma   90.00
#
_symmetry.space_group_name_H-M   'P 1'
#
loop_
_entity.id
_entity.type
_entity.pdbx_description
1 polymer ?
#
loop_
_entity_poly.entity_id
_entity_poly.type
_entity_poly.pdbx_seq_one_letter_code
_entity_poly.pdbx_strand_id
1 'polypeptide(L)'
;AHHIDQAIKAYGVMQRDIDYVVKDGQVIIVDEFTGRLMIGRRYNEGLHQAIEAKEGVKIAAESKTLATITFQNYFRMYKKLSGMTGTAKTEATEFTEIYGLNIVTVPTNRPRQRIDYPDAIYKTVNGKYNAVIQQVLECHQKGQPVLVGTVSVEKSETLAKMLQKYTRDFNVLNAKNHEREAEIVAQAGKKGAITIATNMAGRGTDIMLGGNAEYMAKAQMRKEHFCEKLLNPEKPEEALPAAVELLLIEADGHGETTDANILAVRKRFDELYAQYKPLTEAEAEEVRAAGGLFIIGTERHESRRIDNQLRGRAAVSYTHLTLPT
;
A
#
# COMPACT_ATOMS: atom_id res chain seq x y z
N ALA A 1 35.20 24.04 0.69
CA ALA A 1 33.83 24.55 0.89
C ALA A 1 32.80 23.47 0.62
N HIS A 2 32.65 22.93 -0.60
CA HIS A 2 31.58 22.03 -0.99
C HIS A 2 31.40 20.78 -0.07
N HIS A 3 32.47 20.04 0.23
CA HIS A 3 32.39 18.87 1.11
C HIS A 3 32.00 19.23 2.55
N ILE A 4 32.40 20.41 3.03
CA ILE A 4 32.03 20.90 4.35
C ILE A 4 30.54 21.22 4.37
N ASP A 5 30.01 21.83 3.33
CA ASP A 5 28.58 22.16 3.21
C ASP A 5 27.73 20.89 3.20
N GLN A 6 28.16 19.84 2.47
CA GLN A 6 27.47 18.57 2.45
C GLN A 6 27.54 17.84 3.81
N ALA A 7 28.67 17.94 4.51
CA ALA A 7 28.80 17.38 5.85
C ALA A 7 27.87 18.10 6.86
N ILE A 8 27.82 19.42 6.81
CA ILE A 8 26.91 20.22 7.66
C ILE A 8 25.45 19.83 7.37
N LYS A 9 25.09 19.71 6.09
CA LYS A 9 23.74 19.29 5.69
C LYS A 9 23.41 17.88 6.17
N ALA A 10 24.35 16.93 6.03
CA ALA A 10 24.16 15.57 6.50
C ALA A 10 23.95 15.46 8.04
N TYR A 11 24.73 16.24 8.81
CA TYR A 11 24.66 16.22 10.28
C TYR A 11 23.56 17.10 10.86
N GLY A 12 23.32 18.29 10.27
CA GLY A 12 22.43 19.30 10.83
C GLY A 12 20.99 19.24 10.31
N VAL A 13 20.79 18.77 9.07
CA VAL A 13 19.49 18.80 8.41
C VAL A 13 18.92 17.38 8.25
N MET A 14 19.74 16.45 7.73
CA MET A 14 19.24 15.10 7.40
C MET A 14 19.07 14.24 8.65
N GLN A 15 17.86 13.71 8.83
CA GLN A 15 17.48 12.93 10.00
C GLN A 15 17.27 11.45 9.63
N ARG A 16 17.90 10.57 10.40
CA ARG A 16 17.67 9.12 10.28
C ARG A 16 16.23 8.77 10.65
N ASP A 17 15.66 7.80 9.94
CA ASP A 17 14.29 7.32 10.06
C ASP A 17 13.20 8.34 9.66
N ILE A 18 13.61 9.49 9.11
CA ILE A 18 12.74 10.51 8.52
C ILE A 18 13.12 10.71 7.04
N ASP A 19 14.33 11.21 6.77
CA ASP A 19 14.81 11.48 5.41
C ASP A 19 15.46 10.26 4.76
N TYR A 20 16.03 9.36 5.58
CA TYR A 20 16.67 8.13 5.14
C TYR A 20 16.63 7.07 6.25
N VAL A 21 16.79 5.81 5.84
CA VAL A 21 17.00 4.67 6.75
C VAL A 21 18.34 4.01 6.46
N VAL A 22 18.88 3.29 7.45
CA VAL A 22 20.05 2.43 7.26
C VAL A 22 19.58 0.98 7.34
N LYS A 23 19.69 0.25 6.22
CA LYS A 23 19.30 -1.15 6.12
C LYS A 23 20.39 -1.91 5.36
N ASP A 24 20.77 -3.08 5.85
CA ASP A 24 21.79 -3.97 5.24
C ASP A 24 23.12 -3.26 4.95
N GLY A 25 23.54 -2.33 5.82
CA GLY A 25 24.76 -1.55 5.64
C GLY A 25 24.69 -0.49 4.53
N GLN A 26 23.51 -0.12 4.09
CA GLN A 26 23.27 0.90 3.07
C GLN A 26 22.33 1.99 3.57
N VAL A 27 22.57 3.22 3.12
CA VAL A 27 21.67 4.35 3.29
C VAL A 27 20.63 4.30 2.17
N ILE A 28 19.35 4.29 2.54
CA ILE A 28 18.23 4.28 1.60
C ILE A 28 17.38 5.51 1.85
N ILE A 29 17.12 6.29 0.80
CA ILE A 29 16.30 7.50 0.87
C ILE A 29 14.84 7.13 1.20
N VAL A 30 14.21 7.94 2.06
CA VAL A 30 12.77 7.90 2.31
C VAL A 30 12.11 9.04 1.54
N ASP A 31 11.09 8.75 0.76
CA ASP A 31 10.31 9.78 0.06
C ASP A 31 9.49 10.57 1.08
N GLU A 32 9.70 11.88 1.13
CA GLU A 32 9.05 12.79 2.06
C GLU A 32 7.51 12.75 1.99
N PHE A 33 6.94 12.55 0.80
CA PHE A 33 5.49 12.57 0.59
C PHE A 33 4.83 11.20 0.79
N THR A 34 5.47 10.15 0.30
CA THR A 34 4.92 8.78 0.38
C THR A 34 5.55 7.99 1.51
N GLY A 35 6.72 8.44 2.01
CA GLY A 35 7.57 7.76 2.96
C GLY A 35 8.11 6.43 2.45
N ARG A 36 7.97 6.11 1.16
CA ARG A 36 8.49 4.88 0.57
C ARG A 36 10.00 4.89 0.50
N LEU A 37 10.59 3.71 0.68
CA LEU A 37 12.02 3.53 0.49
C LEU A 37 12.36 3.61 -1.00
N MET A 38 13.27 4.52 -1.33
CA MET A 38 13.72 4.76 -2.70
C MET A 38 14.99 3.94 -2.98
N ILE A 39 14.82 2.63 -3.11
CA ILE A 39 15.94 1.71 -3.35
C ILE A 39 16.65 2.05 -4.67
N GLY A 40 17.98 2.09 -4.64
CA GLY A 40 18.81 2.42 -5.79
C GLY A 40 18.93 3.90 -6.11
N ARG A 41 18.19 4.79 -5.44
CA ARG A 41 18.37 6.23 -5.54
C ARG A 41 19.39 6.75 -4.52
N ARG A 42 20.09 7.81 -4.91
CA ARG A 42 21.11 8.46 -4.07
C ARG A 42 20.93 9.98 -4.14
N TYR A 43 21.22 10.67 -3.03
CA TYR A 43 21.34 12.12 -3.04
C TYR A 43 22.51 12.54 -3.90
N ASN A 44 22.36 13.63 -4.63
CA ASN A 44 23.38 14.19 -5.51
C ASN A 44 24.46 14.97 -4.73
N GLU A 45 25.50 15.38 -5.45
CA GLU A 45 26.52 16.33 -4.99
C GLU A 45 27.30 15.87 -3.74
N GLY A 46 27.46 14.59 -3.54
CA GLY A 46 28.21 14.05 -2.40
C GLY A 46 27.43 14.00 -1.08
N LEU A 47 26.17 14.46 -1.03
CA LEU A 47 25.36 14.40 0.20
C LEU A 47 25.13 12.95 0.65
N HIS A 48 24.90 12.03 -0.28
CA HIS A 48 24.70 10.62 0.08
C HIS A 48 25.93 10.02 0.74
N GLN A 49 27.13 10.30 0.18
CA GLN A 49 28.39 9.86 0.77
C GLN A 49 28.64 10.50 2.15
N ALA A 50 28.23 11.76 2.34
CA ALA A 50 28.33 12.42 3.63
C ALA A 50 27.40 11.76 4.68
N ILE A 51 26.23 11.29 4.28
CA ILE A 51 25.32 10.55 5.15
C ILE A 51 25.89 9.15 5.42
N GLU A 52 26.43 8.45 4.40
CA GLU A 52 27.09 7.16 4.58
C GLU A 52 28.26 7.26 5.57
N ALA A 53 29.06 8.34 5.49
CA ALA A 53 30.13 8.62 6.44
C ALA A 53 29.60 8.90 7.85
N LYS A 54 28.51 9.69 7.97
CA LYS A 54 27.84 9.98 9.24
C LYS A 54 27.37 8.70 9.94
N GLU A 55 26.80 7.76 9.17
CA GLU A 55 26.26 6.51 9.69
C GLU A 55 27.29 5.38 9.82
N GLY A 56 28.56 5.64 9.41
CA GLY A 56 29.65 4.68 9.50
C GLY A 56 29.48 3.46 8.58
N VAL A 57 28.69 3.57 7.53
CA VAL A 57 28.52 2.53 6.52
C VAL A 57 29.52 2.68 5.38
N LYS A 58 29.64 1.65 4.53
CA LYS A 58 30.54 1.70 3.38
C LYS A 58 30.15 2.83 2.43
N ILE A 59 31.07 3.77 2.17
CA ILE A 59 30.89 4.82 1.20
C ILE A 59 30.96 4.25 -0.21
N ALA A 60 29.86 4.35 -0.95
CA ALA A 60 29.81 3.88 -2.34
C ALA A 60 30.16 5.00 -3.32
N ALA A 61 30.58 4.63 -4.53
CA ALA A 61 30.88 5.57 -5.59
C ALA A 61 29.64 6.37 -5.99
N GLU A 62 29.84 7.61 -6.40
CA GLU A 62 28.76 8.46 -6.91
C GLU A 62 28.27 7.96 -8.26
N SER A 63 26.95 7.84 -8.41
CA SER A 63 26.34 7.58 -9.71
C SER A 63 26.22 8.89 -10.48
N LYS A 64 26.87 8.99 -11.66
CA LYS A 64 26.74 10.15 -12.52
C LYS A 64 25.45 10.06 -13.34
N THR A 65 24.50 10.96 -13.08
CA THR A 65 23.32 11.10 -13.94
C THR A 65 23.76 11.65 -15.29
N LEU A 66 23.62 10.88 -16.36
CA LEU A 66 24.00 11.28 -17.70
C LEU A 66 22.94 12.17 -18.36
N ALA A 67 21.66 11.87 -18.12
CA ALA A 67 20.54 12.65 -18.65
C ALA A 67 19.29 12.41 -17.79
N THR A 68 18.37 13.37 -17.81
CA THR A 68 17.04 13.27 -17.20
C THR A 68 15.96 13.55 -18.22
N ILE A 69 14.82 12.87 -18.08
CA ILE A 69 13.63 13.11 -18.89
C ILE A 69 12.43 13.20 -17.95
N THR A 70 11.50 14.10 -18.23
CA THR A 70 10.24 14.16 -17.48
C THR A 70 9.34 13.01 -17.90
N PHE A 71 8.45 12.57 -17.00
CA PHE A 71 7.44 11.54 -17.33
C PHE A 71 6.58 11.95 -18.52
N GLN A 72 6.21 13.22 -18.62
CA GLN A 72 5.42 13.75 -19.72
C GLN A 72 6.14 13.52 -21.06
N ASN A 73 7.41 13.92 -21.16
CA ASN A 73 8.19 13.74 -22.40
C ASN A 73 8.45 12.27 -22.71
N TYR A 74 8.71 11.45 -21.68
CA TYR A 74 8.92 10.03 -21.85
C TYR A 74 7.69 9.34 -22.44
N PHE A 75 6.51 9.56 -21.89
CA PHE A 75 5.29 8.92 -22.38
C PHE A 75 4.83 9.46 -23.74
N ARG A 76 5.13 10.72 -24.07
CA ARG A 76 4.89 11.29 -25.41
C ARG A 76 5.70 10.63 -26.53
N MET A 77 6.76 9.89 -26.20
CA MET A 77 7.54 9.14 -27.21
C MET A 77 6.79 7.93 -27.76
N TYR A 78 5.76 7.46 -27.09
CA TYR A 78 4.99 6.29 -27.53
C TYR A 78 3.95 6.69 -28.55
N LYS A 79 3.90 5.95 -29.70
CA LYS A 79 2.91 6.16 -30.75
C LYS A 79 1.50 5.76 -30.34
N LYS A 80 1.39 4.73 -29.48
CA LYS A 80 0.13 4.29 -28.87
C LYS A 80 0.29 4.38 -27.38
N LEU A 81 -0.54 5.20 -26.75
CA LEU A 81 -0.58 5.38 -25.31
C LEU A 81 -2.03 5.26 -24.85
N SER A 82 -2.28 4.39 -23.89
CA SER A 82 -3.58 4.24 -23.26
C SER A 82 -3.41 3.84 -21.80
N GLY A 83 -4.44 4.04 -21.01
CA GLY A 83 -4.43 3.67 -19.62
C GLY A 83 -5.83 3.65 -19.03
N MET A 84 -5.96 3.13 -17.82
CA MET A 84 -7.22 3.07 -17.11
C MET A 84 -7.03 3.55 -15.67
N THR A 85 -7.96 4.36 -15.21
CA THR A 85 -8.04 4.79 -13.81
C THR A 85 -9.46 5.23 -13.47
N GLY A 86 -9.87 5.05 -12.24
CA GLY A 86 -11.16 5.56 -11.75
C GLY A 86 -11.23 7.08 -11.58
N THR A 87 -10.12 7.80 -11.77
CA THR A 87 -10.02 9.24 -11.45
C THR A 87 -9.52 10.11 -12.62
N ALA A 88 -9.44 9.59 -13.85
CA ALA A 88 -8.93 10.36 -15.00
C ALA A 88 -9.78 11.61 -15.30
N LYS A 89 -11.10 11.54 -15.12
CA LYS A 89 -12.03 12.62 -15.51
C LYS A 89 -11.72 13.95 -14.85
N THR A 90 -11.17 13.95 -13.63
CA THR A 90 -10.80 15.20 -12.91
C THR A 90 -9.61 15.90 -13.55
N GLU A 91 -8.78 15.19 -14.29
CA GLU A 91 -7.56 15.66 -14.95
C GLU A 91 -7.68 15.59 -16.48
N ALA A 92 -8.92 15.65 -17.02
CA ALA A 92 -9.17 15.49 -18.46
C ALA A 92 -8.42 16.50 -19.32
N THR A 93 -8.33 17.74 -18.87
CA THR A 93 -7.62 18.82 -19.55
C THR A 93 -6.13 18.48 -19.68
N GLU A 94 -5.50 18.03 -18.58
CA GLU A 94 -4.08 17.63 -18.58
C GLU A 94 -3.82 16.48 -19.59
N PHE A 95 -4.67 15.46 -19.60
CA PHE A 95 -4.51 14.34 -20.53
C PHE A 95 -4.64 14.79 -21.99
N THR A 96 -5.53 15.71 -22.28
CA THR A 96 -5.72 16.22 -23.63
C THR A 96 -4.57 17.14 -24.06
N GLU A 97 -4.18 18.08 -23.23
CA GLU A 97 -3.14 19.08 -23.55
C GLU A 97 -1.74 18.48 -23.63
N ILE A 98 -1.39 17.58 -22.69
CA ILE A 98 -0.02 17.03 -22.61
C ILE A 98 0.14 15.83 -23.56
N TYR A 99 -0.83 14.92 -23.58
CA TYR A 99 -0.68 13.61 -24.24
C TYR A 99 -1.58 13.44 -25.48
N GLY A 100 -2.48 14.38 -25.76
CA GLY A 100 -3.46 14.26 -26.85
C GLY A 100 -4.47 13.13 -26.62
N LEU A 101 -4.68 12.72 -25.35
CA LEU A 101 -5.56 11.60 -25.02
C LEU A 101 -6.97 12.07 -24.68
N ASN A 102 -7.96 11.39 -25.25
CA ASN A 102 -9.37 11.57 -24.88
C ASN A 102 -9.75 10.63 -23.73
N ILE A 103 -10.54 11.15 -22.78
CA ILE A 103 -11.03 10.35 -21.67
C ILE A 103 -12.43 9.85 -21.99
N VAL A 104 -12.58 8.52 -21.97
CA VAL A 104 -13.85 7.85 -22.10
C VAL A 104 -14.30 7.32 -20.75
N THR A 105 -15.49 7.73 -20.30
CA THR A 105 -16.09 7.21 -19.07
C THR A 105 -16.85 5.93 -19.37
N VAL A 106 -16.37 4.81 -18.83
CA VAL A 106 -17.08 3.53 -18.92
C VAL A 106 -18.11 3.46 -17.79
N PRO A 107 -19.42 3.28 -18.09
CA PRO A 107 -20.43 3.17 -17.05
C PRO A 107 -20.22 1.90 -16.21
N THR A 108 -20.60 1.95 -14.94
CA THR A 108 -20.50 0.79 -14.06
C THR A 108 -21.54 -0.27 -14.43
N ASN A 109 -21.16 -1.54 -14.36
CA ASN A 109 -22.07 -2.67 -14.62
C ASN A 109 -23.25 -2.71 -13.63
N ARG A 110 -23.00 -2.36 -12.37
CA ARG A 110 -24.03 -2.26 -11.32
C ARG A 110 -24.11 -0.85 -10.79
N PRO A 111 -25.29 -0.37 -10.34
CA PRO A 111 -25.44 0.96 -9.73
C PRO A 111 -24.51 1.09 -8.52
N ARG A 112 -23.91 2.26 -8.39
CA ARG A 112 -23.08 2.58 -7.23
C ARG A 112 -23.95 2.71 -5.96
N GLN A 113 -23.64 1.93 -4.94
CA GLN A 113 -24.34 1.97 -3.64
C GLN A 113 -23.63 2.85 -2.61
N ARG A 114 -22.37 3.23 -2.86
CA ARG A 114 -21.59 4.08 -1.95
C ARG A 114 -22.30 5.43 -1.71
N ILE A 115 -22.40 5.81 -0.43
CA ILE A 115 -22.94 7.10 0.01
C ILE A 115 -21.76 8.02 0.31
N ASP A 116 -21.69 9.17 -0.36
CA ASP A 116 -20.69 10.20 -0.09
C ASP A 116 -21.31 11.27 0.83
N TYR A 117 -20.85 11.33 2.08
CA TYR A 117 -21.29 12.33 3.05
C TYR A 117 -20.64 13.68 2.78
N PRO A 118 -21.30 14.79 3.16
CA PRO A 118 -20.71 16.13 3.10
C PRO A 118 -19.54 16.27 4.08
N ASP A 119 -18.68 17.26 3.83
CA ASP A 119 -17.56 17.55 4.72
C ASP A 119 -18.06 18.06 6.08
N ALA A 120 -17.50 17.51 7.17
CA ALA A 120 -17.73 17.99 8.52
C ALA A 120 -16.65 19.01 8.91
N ILE A 121 -17.05 20.21 9.33
CA ILE A 121 -16.15 21.31 9.66
C ILE A 121 -16.04 21.45 11.18
N TYR A 122 -14.83 21.52 11.69
CA TYR A 122 -14.53 21.62 13.11
C TYR A 122 -13.75 22.89 13.45
N LYS A 123 -14.04 23.47 14.60
CA LYS A 123 -13.38 24.69 15.08
C LYS A 123 -11.89 24.47 15.42
N THR A 124 -11.51 23.26 15.86
CA THR A 124 -10.15 22.92 16.29
C THR A 124 -9.72 21.57 15.74
N VAL A 125 -8.41 21.38 15.57
CA VAL A 125 -7.81 20.11 15.15
C VAL A 125 -8.12 18.99 16.15
N ASN A 126 -8.02 19.28 17.45
CA ASN A 126 -8.34 18.31 18.49
C ASN A 126 -9.82 17.91 18.48
N GLY A 127 -10.72 18.86 18.25
CA GLY A 127 -12.16 18.57 18.08
C GLY A 127 -12.42 17.65 16.89
N LYS A 128 -11.73 17.89 15.78
CA LYS A 128 -11.79 17.03 14.59
C LYS A 128 -11.31 15.60 14.91
N TYR A 129 -10.12 15.44 15.52
CA TYR A 129 -9.60 14.10 15.84
C TYR A 129 -10.47 13.35 16.84
N ASN A 130 -11.02 14.02 17.84
CA ASN A 130 -11.96 13.39 18.78
C ASN A 130 -13.22 12.89 18.06
N ALA A 131 -13.78 13.66 17.13
CA ALA A 131 -14.93 13.25 16.33
C ALA A 131 -14.58 12.06 15.40
N VAL A 132 -13.38 12.04 14.78
CA VAL A 132 -12.89 10.92 14.00
C VAL A 132 -12.79 9.66 14.85
N ILE A 133 -12.21 9.74 16.04
CA ILE A 133 -12.07 8.60 16.97
C ILE A 133 -13.44 8.08 17.38
N GLN A 134 -14.39 8.98 17.73
CA GLN A 134 -15.74 8.57 18.09
C GLN A 134 -16.41 7.82 16.95
N GLN A 135 -16.33 8.33 15.72
CA GLN A 135 -16.90 7.67 14.54
C GLN A 135 -16.26 6.31 14.29
N VAL A 136 -14.92 6.19 14.45
CA VAL A 136 -14.20 4.92 14.33
C VAL A 136 -14.71 3.90 15.34
N LEU A 137 -14.88 4.29 16.61
CA LEU A 137 -15.37 3.40 17.67
C LEU A 137 -16.82 2.97 17.43
N GLU A 138 -17.68 3.89 16.98
CA GLU A 138 -19.07 3.56 16.61
C GLU A 138 -19.15 2.52 15.48
N CYS A 139 -18.35 2.69 14.44
CA CYS A 139 -18.27 1.73 13.33
C CYS A 139 -17.74 0.36 13.81
N HIS A 140 -16.66 0.37 14.58
CA HIS A 140 -16.07 -0.85 15.15
C HIS A 140 -17.07 -1.65 15.99
N GLN A 141 -17.84 -0.97 16.86
CA GLN A 141 -18.89 -1.60 17.68
C GLN A 141 -20.01 -2.22 16.84
N LYS A 142 -20.33 -1.63 15.68
CA LYS A 142 -21.31 -2.18 14.71
C LYS A 142 -20.73 -3.31 13.87
N GLY A 143 -19.45 -3.64 14.00
CA GLY A 143 -18.75 -4.60 13.14
C GLY A 143 -18.43 -4.05 11.74
N GLN A 144 -18.56 -2.75 11.51
CA GLN A 144 -18.25 -2.09 10.25
C GLN A 144 -16.74 -1.77 10.18
N PRO A 145 -16.00 -2.23 9.16
CA PRO A 145 -14.60 -1.88 8.99
C PRO A 145 -14.42 -0.41 8.62
N VAL A 146 -13.35 0.20 9.13
CA VAL A 146 -13.05 1.62 8.93
C VAL A 146 -11.65 1.81 8.36
N LEU A 147 -11.53 2.61 7.31
CA LEU A 147 -10.27 3.09 6.77
C LEU A 147 -10.17 4.60 6.98
N VAL A 148 -9.22 5.02 7.80
CA VAL A 148 -8.95 6.44 8.07
C VAL A 148 -7.76 6.89 7.22
N GLY A 149 -8.02 7.79 6.27
CA GLY A 149 -6.99 8.39 5.41
C GLY A 149 -6.42 9.66 6.04
N THR A 150 -5.09 9.73 6.14
CA THR A 150 -4.35 10.92 6.61
C THR A 150 -3.42 11.43 5.52
N VAL A 151 -3.10 12.72 5.54
CA VAL A 151 -2.26 13.36 4.51
C VAL A 151 -0.76 13.21 4.75
N SER A 152 -0.34 12.80 5.97
CA SER A 152 1.07 12.58 6.29
C SER A 152 1.27 11.46 7.31
N VAL A 153 2.51 10.94 7.36
CA VAL A 153 2.93 9.93 8.34
C VAL A 153 2.75 10.45 9.77
N GLU A 154 3.19 11.68 10.03
CA GLU A 154 3.10 12.33 11.35
C GLU A 154 1.64 12.40 11.87
N LYS A 155 0.70 12.79 10.99
CA LYS A 155 -0.74 12.85 11.33
C LYS A 155 -1.31 11.47 11.60
N SER A 156 -0.86 10.45 10.87
CA SER A 156 -1.25 9.05 11.11
C SER A 156 -0.79 8.56 12.48
N GLU A 157 0.44 8.88 12.86
CA GLU A 157 1.00 8.52 14.17
C GLU A 157 0.32 9.27 15.32
N THR A 158 0.02 10.57 15.11
CA THR A 158 -0.70 11.38 16.11
C THR A 158 -2.09 10.81 16.36
N LEU A 159 -2.84 10.49 15.30
CA LEU A 159 -4.15 9.88 15.42
C LEU A 159 -4.10 8.49 16.06
N ALA A 160 -3.09 7.68 15.70
CA ALA A 160 -2.86 6.37 16.29
C ALA A 160 -2.60 6.46 17.81
N LYS A 161 -1.74 7.39 18.25
CA LYS A 161 -1.50 7.63 19.69
C LYS A 161 -2.77 8.06 20.43
N MET A 162 -3.62 8.86 19.81
CA MET A 162 -4.90 9.26 20.40
C MET A 162 -5.88 8.08 20.48
N LEU A 163 -6.00 7.29 19.40
CA LEU A 163 -6.88 6.11 19.34
C LEU A 163 -6.45 5.01 20.32
N GLN A 164 -5.14 4.85 20.54
CA GLN A 164 -4.57 3.84 21.45
C GLN A 164 -5.08 3.96 22.90
N LYS A 165 -5.60 5.14 23.30
CA LYS A 165 -6.23 5.34 24.60
C LYS A 165 -7.57 4.60 24.75
N TYR A 166 -8.21 4.27 23.64
CA TYR A 166 -9.54 3.66 23.58
C TYR A 166 -9.52 2.20 23.15
N THR A 167 -8.69 1.87 22.17
CA THR A 167 -8.52 0.50 21.65
C THR A 167 -7.08 0.28 21.19
N ARG A 168 -6.64 -0.98 21.24
CA ARG A 168 -5.36 -1.42 20.67
C ARG A 168 -5.54 -2.26 19.40
N ASP A 169 -6.78 -2.57 19.07
CA ASP A 169 -7.14 -3.38 17.89
C ASP A 169 -7.27 -2.48 16.66
N PHE A 170 -6.15 -1.99 16.16
CA PHE A 170 -6.07 -1.24 14.92
C PHE A 170 -4.70 -1.41 14.26
N ASN A 171 -4.67 -1.21 12.95
CA ASN A 171 -3.45 -1.23 12.15
C ASN A 171 -3.10 0.17 11.66
N VAL A 172 -1.80 0.48 11.64
CA VAL A 172 -1.28 1.71 11.03
C VAL A 172 -0.47 1.34 9.80
N LEU A 173 -0.91 1.87 8.68
CA LEU A 173 -0.30 1.67 7.38
C LEU A 173 0.35 2.97 6.92
N ASN A 174 1.63 3.05 7.13
CA ASN A 174 2.46 4.16 6.68
C ASN A 174 3.79 3.59 6.14
N ALA A 175 4.60 4.47 5.61
CA ALA A 175 5.85 4.09 5.00
C ALA A 175 6.88 3.41 5.90
N LYS A 176 6.79 3.62 7.20
CA LYS A 176 7.65 2.91 8.16
C LYS A 176 7.32 1.41 8.25
N ASN A 177 6.08 1.03 7.90
CA ASN A 177 5.55 -0.33 7.99
C ASN A 177 5.22 -0.93 6.62
N HIS A 178 5.90 -0.49 5.56
CA HIS A 178 5.58 -0.91 4.19
C HIS A 178 5.76 -2.42 3.93
N GLU A 179 6.63 -3.10 4.68
CA GLU A 179 6.83 -4.56 4.56
C GLU A 179 5.56 -5.35 4.90
N ARG A 180 4.70 -4.81 5.76
CA ARG A 180 3.42 -5.40 6.14
C ARG A 180 2.22 -4.79 5.41
N GLU A 181 2.46 -3.94 4.42
CA GLU A 181 1.40 -3.21 3.72
C GLU A 181 0.37 -4.15 3.10
N ALA A 182 0.83 -5.15 2.34
CA ALA A 182 -0.04 -6.12 1.69
C ALA A 182 -0.88 -6.93 2.69
N GLU A 183 -0.29 -7.31 3.82
CA GLU A 183 -0.98 -8.00 4.91
C GLU A 183 -2.10 -7.16 5.50
N ILE A 184 -1.78 -5.92 5.87
CA ILE A 184 -2.74 -5.00 6.52
C ILE A 184 -3.89 -4.67 5.56
N VAL A 185 -3.59 -4.38 4.28
CA VAL A 185 -4.60 -4.05 3.28
C VAL A 185 -5.51 -5.25 3.00
N ALA A 186 -4.94 -6.45 2.87
CA ALA A 186 -5.71 -7.67 2.64
C ALA A 186 -6.73 -7.95 3.74
N GLN A 187 -6.48 -7.48 4.97
CA GLN A 187 -7.35 -7.69 6.13
C GLN A 187 -8.13 -6.45 6.55
N ALA A 188 -7.95 -5.31 5.86
CA ALA A 188 -8.63 -4.05 6.22
C ALA A 188 -10.16 -4.09 6.02
N GLY A 189 -10.68 -5.05 5.26
CA GLY A 189 -12.11 -5.26 5.05
C GLY A 189 -12.77 -6.25 6.00
N LYS A 190 -12.07 -6.80 6.99
CA LYS A 190 -12.63 -7.69 8.01
C LYS A 190 -13.63 -6.97 8.91
N LYS A 191 -14.55 -7.72 9.48
CA LYS A 191 -15.55 -7.21 10.41
C LYS A 191 -14.92 -6.43 11.56
N GLY A 192 -15.30 -5.17 11.70
CA GLY A 192 -14.83 -4.27 12.75
C GLY A 192 -13.36 -3.86 12.63
N ALA A 193 -12.65 -4.17 11.54
CA ALA A 193 -11.27 -3.78 11.37
C ALA A 193 -11.09 -2.26 11.36
N ILE A 194 -10.05 -1.77 12.02
CA ILE A 194 -9.67 -0.35 12.02
C ILE A 194 -8.30 -0.22 11.36
N THR A 195 -8.23 0.57 10.29
CA THR A 195 -6.97 0.83 9.57
C THR A 195 -6.77 2.33 9.43
N ILE A 196 -5.66 2.84 9.94
CA ILE A 196 -5.21 4.22 9.72
C ILE A 196 -4.13 4.16 8.64
N ALA A 197 -4.34 4.84 7.51
CA ALA A 197 -3.41 4.80 6.40
C ALA A 197 -3.03 6.20 5.94
N THR A 198 -1.77 6.40 5.56
CA THR A 198 -1.44 7.55 4.71
C THR A 198 -2.03 7.31 3.32
N ASN A 199 -2.43 8.37 2.66
CA ASN A 199 -3.24 8.31 1.44
C ASN A 199 -2.69 7.40 0.33
N MET A 200 -1.36 7.29 0.20
CA MET A 200 -0.72 6.47 -0.84
C MET A 200 -0.51 5.00 -0.44
N ALA A 201 -0.69 4.68 0.84
CA ALA A 201 -0.53 3.32 1.34
C ALA A 201 -1.66 2.40 0.83
N GLY A 202 -1.31 1.18 0.45
CA GLY A 202 -2.24 0.19 -0.09
C GLY A 202 -2.72 0.48 -1.52
N ARG A 203 -2.11 1.41 -2.26
CA ARG A 203 -2.47 1.65 -3.66
C ARG A 203 -2.11 0.43 -4.53
N GLY A 204 -3.06 0.01 -5.38
CA GLY A 204 -2.90 -1.16 -6.25
C GLY A 204 -3.30 -2.49 -5.60
N THR A 205 -3.74 -2.47 -4.33
CA THR A 205 -4.27 -3.65 -3.65
C THR A 205 -5.74 -3.41 -3.28
N ASP A 206 -6.60 -4.34 -3.61
CA ASP A 206 -8.03 -4.25 -3.30
C ASP A 206 -8.31 -4.60 -1.83
N ILE A 207 -9.25 -3.87 -1.22
CA ILE A 207 -9.76 -4.18 0.12
C ILE A 207 -11.01 -5.05 -0.06
N MET A 208 -10.88 -6.34 0.23
CA MET A 208 -11.99 -7.28 0.14
C MET A 208 -12.78 -7.29 1.44
N LEU A 209 -14.10 -7.14 1.35
CA LEU A 209 -14.97 -7.25 2.52
C LEU A 209 -14.95 -8.70 3.06
N GLY A 210 -14.87 -8.83 4.39
CA GLY A 210 -14.69 -10.12 5.06
C GLY A 210 -13.25 -10.64 5.07
N GLY A 211 -12.30 -9.90 4.44
CA GLY A 211 -10.90 -10.29 4.32
C GLY A 211 -10.59 -11.01 3.00
N ASN A 212 -9.31 -11.25 2.76
CA ASN A 212 -8.79 -11.90 1.55
C ASN A 212 -8.43 -13.36 1.83
N ALA A 213 -9.23 -14.29 1.31
CA ALA A 213 -9.03 -15.74 1.48
C ALA A 213 -7.71 -16.24 0.87
N GLU A 214 -7.29 -15.69 -0.28
CA GLU A 214 -6.02 -16.06 -0.94
C GLU A 214 -4.84 -15.66 -0.07
N TYR A 215 -4.88 -14.43 0.46
CA TYR A 215 -3.86 -13.97 1.37
C TYR A 215 -3.78 -14.84 2.63
N MET A 216 -4.94 -15.22 3.20
CA MET A 216 -5.00 -16.09 4.37
C MET A 216 -4.40 -17.47 4.08
N ALA A 217 -4.69 -18.03 2.92
CA ALA A 217 -4.12 -19.32 2.48
C ALA A 217 -2.59 -19.21 2.33
N LYS A 218 -2.08 -18.20 1.63
CA LYS A 218 -0.64 -17.94 1.47
C LYS A 218 0.06 -17.69 2.82
N ALA A 219 -0.57 -16.92 3.71
CA ALA A 219 -0.05 -16.65 5.06
C ALA A 219 0.02 -17.93 5.92
N GLN A 220 -0.99 -18.81 5.82
CA GLN A 220 -0.99 -20.08 6.52
C GLN A 220 0.10 -21.02 6.00
N MET A 221 0.32 -21.08 4.69
CA MET A 221 1.40 -21.88 4.10
C MET A 221 2.78 -21.41 4.57
N ARG A 222 2.98 -20.09 4.67
CA ARG A 222 4.23 -19.51 5.23
C ARG A 222 4.40 -19.89 6.70
N LYS A 223 3.33 -19.81 7.50
CA LYS A 223 3.33 -20.20 8.91
C LYS A 223 3.64 -21.68 9.12
N GLU A 224 3.21 -22.51 8.20
CA GLU A 224 3.48 -23.97 8.20
C GLU A 224 4.89 -24.31 7.68
N HIS A 225 5.62 -23.32 7.15
CA HIS A 225 6.88 -23.51 6.43
C HIS A 225 6.75 -24.58 5.33
N PHE A 226 5.65 -24.51 4.59
CA PHE A 226 5.28 -25.57 3.64
C PHE A 226 6.25 -25.64 2.47
N CYS A 227 6.61 -24.50 1.87
CA CYS A 227 7.55 -24.43 0.75
C CYS A 227 8.96 -24.82 1.17
N GLU A 228 9.40 -24.40 2.36
CA GLU A 228 10.69 -24.76 2.92
C GLU A 228 10.82 -26.27 3.13
N LYS A 229 9.76 -26.91 3.64
CA LYS A 229 9.70 -28.37 3.81
C LYS A 229 9.72 -29.15 2.49
N LEU A 230 9.17 -28.58 1.42
CA LEU A 230 9.25 -29.18 0.09
C LEU A 230 10.63 -29.07 -0.52
N LEU A 231 11.29 -27.92 -0.36
CA LEU A 231 12.61 -27.65 -0.91
C LEU A 231 13.74 -28.36 -0.14
N ASN A 232 13.62 -28.43 1.18
CA ASN A 232 14.56 -29.11 2.05
C ASN A 232 13.84 -29.86 3.20
N PRO A 233 13.39 -31.10 2.96
CA PRO A 233 12.61 -31.85 3.95
C PRO A 233 13.36 -32.14 5.25
N GLU A 234 14.69 -32.30 5.19
CA GLU A 234 15.51 -32.62 6.36
C GLU A 234 15.79 -31.40 7.24
N LYS A 235 15.97 -30.21 6.59
CA LYS A 235 16.34 -28.96 7.26
C LYS A 235 15.59 -27.77 6.62
N PRO A 236 14.31 -27.62 6.89
CA PRO A 236 13.51 -26.55 6.28
C PRO A 236 14.06 -25.15 6.56
N GLU A 237 14.70 -24.94 7.72
CA GLU A 237 15.31 -23.66 8.12
C GLU A 237 16.52 -23.25 7.27
N GLU A 238 17.15 -24.20 6.56
CA GLU A 238 18.27 -23.92 5.64
C GLU A 238 17.80 -23.62 4.20
N ALA A 239 16.47 -23.68 3.92
CA ALA A 239 15.95 -23.37 2.60
C ALA A 239 16.21 -21.88 2.27
N LEU A 240 16.75 -21.64 1.07
CA LEU A 240 17.08 -20.29 0.62
C LEU A 240 15.78 -19.48 0.43
N PRO A 241 15.62 -18.29 1.05
CA PRO A 241 14.43 -17.46 0.90
C PRO A 241 14.09 -17.15 -0.56
N ALA A 242 15.10 -16.93 -1.41
CA ALA A 242 14.90 -16.69 -2.84
C ALA A 242 14.29 -17.90 -3.56
N ALA A 243 14.64 -19.12 -3.18
CA ALA A 243 14.07 -20.34 -3.77
C ALA A 243 12.60 -20.53 -3.34
N VAL A 244 12.29 -20.23 -2.09
CA VAL A 244 10.91 -20.22 -1.57
C VAL A 244 10.03 -19.22 -2.31
N GLU A 245 10.53 -17.99 -2.50
CA GLU A 245 9.82 -16.94 -3.24
C GLU A 245 9.59 -17.30 -4.70
N LEU A 246 10.62 -17.88 -5.36
CA LEU A 246 10.51 -18.35 -6.74
C LEU A 246 9.45 -19.44 -6.87
N LEU A 247 9.45 -20.42 -5.98
CA LEU A 247 8.47 -21.50 -5.96
C LEU A 247 7.04 -20.98 -5.78
N LEU A 248 6.84 -19.97 -4.93
CA LEU A 248 5.53 -19.33 -4.74
C LEU A 248 5.08 -18.56 -5.98
N ILE A 249 5.99 -17.84 -6.64
CA ILE A 249 5.71 -17.11 -7.89
C ILE A 249 5.32 -18.07 -9.01
N GLU A 250 6.08 -19.16 -9.19
CA GLU A 250 5.81 -20.17 -10.22
C GLU A 250 4.51 -20.94 -9.93
N ALA A 251 4.20 -21.20 -8.67
CA ALA A 251 2.94 -21.82 -8.28
C ALA A 251 1.72 -20.92 -8.53
N ASP A 252 1.86 -19.60 -8.38
CA ASP A 252 0.81 -18.61 -8.65
C ASP A 252 0.48 -18.52 -10.17
N GLY A 253 1.40 -18.93 -11.02
CA GLY A 253 1.18 -19.04 -12.46
C GLY A 253 0.20 -20.16 -12.82
N HIS A 254 -0.68 -19.92 -13.81
CA HIS A 254 -1.71 -20.88 -14.25
C HIS A 254 -1.21 -21.82 -15.37
N GLY A 255 0.08 -21.76 -15.74
CA GLY A 255 0.68 -22.60 -16.77
C GLY A 255 0.68 -24.09 -16.38
N GLU A 256 0.61 -24.97 -17.40
CA GLU A 256 0.80 -26.40 -17.18
C GLU A 256 2.22 -26.66 -16.69
N THR A 257 2.37 -27.52 -15.70
CA THR A 257 3.66 -27.94 -15.14
C THR A 257 3.63 -29.39 -14.71
N THR A 258 4.79 -30.03 -14.82
CA THR A 258 5.03 -31.39 -14.31
C THR A 258 5.88 -31.38 -13.03
N ASP A 259 6.25 -30.21 -12.55
CA ASP A 259 7.04 -30.07 -11.33
C ASP A 259 6.20 -30.47 -10.09
N ALA A 260 6.67 -31.47 -9.38
CA ALA A 260 5.99 -32.03 -8.23
C ALA A 260 5.84 -31.03 -7.07
N ASN A 261 6.83 -30.14 -6.88
CA ASN A 261 6.80 -29.14 -5.81
C ASN A 261 5.76 -28.06 -6.13
N ILE A 262 5.72 -27.58 -7.39
CA ILE A 262 4.73 -26.61 -7.82
C ILE A 262 3.32 -27.17 -7.69
N LEU A 263 3.11 -28.44 -8.10
CA LEU A 263 1.81 -29.10 -7.96
C LEU A 263 1.41 -29.29 -6.49
N ALA A 264 2.34 -29.64 -5.61
CA ALA A 264 2.08 -29.74 -4.18
C ALA A 264 1.70 -28.40 -3.55
N VAL A 265 2.38 -27.32 -3.93
CA VAL A 265 2.08 -25.96 -3.47
C VAL A 265 0.69 -25.52 -3.94
N ARG A 266 0.35 -25.74 -5.22
CA ARG A 266 -0.99 -25.43 -5.77
C ARG A 266 -2.08 -26.21 -5.03
N LYS A 267 -1.89 -27.52 -4.85
CA LYS A 267 -2.84 -28.35 -4.13
C LYS A 267 -3.07 -27.87 -2.69
N ARG A 268 -1.97 -27.56 -1.96
CA ARG A 268 -2.07 -27.05 -0.59
C ARG A 268 -2.78 -25.69 -0.53
N PHE A 269 -2.47 -24.82 -1.47
CA PHE A 269 -3.15 -23.53 -1.62
C PHE A 269 -4.66 -23.72 -1.84
N ASP A 270 -5.06 -24.60 -2.77
CA ASP A 270 -6.48 -24.85 -3.07
C ASP A 270 -7.22 -25.41 -1.85
N GLU A 271 -6.60 -26.32 -1.09
CA GLU A 271 -7.18 -26.86 0.16
C GLU A 271 -7.43 -25.75 1.18
N LEU A 272 -6.45 -24.89 1.42
CA LEU A 272 -6.56 -23.77 2.36
C LEU A 272 -7.52 -22.70 1.86
N TYR A 273 -7.48 -22.39 0.58
CA TYR A 273 -8.40 -21.43 -0.04
C TYR A 273 -9.86 -21.90 0.07
N ALA A 274 -10.11 -23.18 -0.19
CA ALA A 274 -11.44 -23.77 -0.02
C ALA A 274 -11.96 -23.72 1.43
N GLN A 275 -11.06 -23.73 2.42
CA GLN A 275 -11.42 -23.55 3.84
C GLN A 275 -11.72 -22.09 4.17
N TYR A 276 -10.91 -21.15 3.70
CA TYR A 276 -11.05 -19.73 4.06
C TYR A 276 -12.14 -19.02 3.27
N LYS A 277 -12.36 -19.37 2.02
CA LYS A 277 -13.34 -18.72 1.15
C LYS A 277 -14.76 -18.65 1.75
N PRO A 278 -15.37 -19.75 2.23
CA PRO A 278 -16.70 -19.68 2.83
C PRO A 278 -16.76 -18.78 4.07
N LEU A 279 -15.69 -18.76 4.86
CA LEU A 279 -15.59 -17.94 6.08
C LEU A 279 -15.54 -16.44 5.72
N THR A 280 -14.69 -16.08 4.75
CA THR A 280 -14.59 -14.69 4.30
C THR A 280 -15.85 -14.22 3.58
N GLU A 281 -16.53 -15.10 2.83
CA GLU A 281 -17.79 -14.77 2.17
C GLU A 281 -18.92 -14.54 3.18
N ALA A 282 -19.04 -15.38 4.22
CA ALA A 282 -20.01 -15.19 5.29
C ALA A 282 -19.76 -13.87 6.05
N GLU A 283 -18.50 -13.59 6.40
CA GLU A 283 -18.11 -12.34 7.06
C GLU A 283 -18.36 -11.13 6.15
N ALA A 284 -18.14 -11.25 4.84
CA ALA A 284 -18.43 -10.21 3.88
C ALA A 284 -19.92 -9.81 3.84
N GLU A 285 -20.84 -10.78 3.98
CA GLU A 285 -22.27 -10.48 4.07
C GLU A 285 -22.60 -9.71 5.36
N GLU A 286 -22.01 -10.08 6.49
CA GLU A 286 -22.18 -9.34 7.74
C GLU A 286 -21.65 -7.90 7.62
N VAL A 287 -20.47 -7.73 7.01
CA VAL A 287 -19.88 -6.41 6.76
C VAL A 287 -20.75 -5.57 5.82
N ARG A 288 -21.33 -6.17 4.77
CA ARG A 288 -22.28 -5.48 3.89
C ARG A 288 -23.53 -5.02 4.64
N ALA A 289 -24.08 -5.88 5.49
CA ALA A 289 -25.23 -5.57 6.33
C ALA A 289 -24.92 -4.42 7.31
N ALA A 290 -23.67 -4.32 7.81
CA ALA A 290 -23.21 -3.23 8.67
C ALA A 290 -22.95 -1.91 7.90
N GLY A 291 -23.02 -1.90 6.57
CA GLY A 291 -22.83 -0.72 5.72
C GLY A 291 -21.55 -0.73 4.87
N GLY A 292 -20.83 -1.84 4.80
CA GLY A 292 -19.60 -1.98 4.04
C GLY A 292 -18.40 -1.26 4.65
N LEU A 293 -17.35 -1.00 3.86
CA LEU A 293 -16.16 -0.28 4.31
C LEU A 293 -16.48 1.21 4.49
N PHE A 294 -16.30 1.73 5.71
CA PHE A 294 -16.45 3.15 6.02
C PHE A 294 -15.12 3.88 5.83
N ILE A 295 -15.11 4.97 5.08
CA ILE A 295 -13.89 5.75 4.79
C ILE A 295 -13.98 7.12 5.43
N ILE A 296 -12.97 7.49 6.20
CA ILE A 296 -12.82 8.81 6.81
C ILE A 296 -11.58 9.48 6.21
N GLY A 297 -11.76 10.55 5.45
CA GLY A 297 -10.67 11.44 5.08
C GLY A 297 -10.50 12.50 6.16
N THR A 298 -9.36 12.55 6.82
CA THR A 298 -9.12 13.52 7.92
C THR A 298 -8.95 14.94 7.43
N GLU A 299 -8.57 15.11 6.16
CA GLU A 299 -8.35 16.41 5.50
C GLU A 299 -8.56 16.27 3.99
N ARG A 300 -8.77 17.41 3.32
CA ARG A 300 -8.70 17.48 1.87
C ARG A 300 -7.26 17.53 1.41
N HIS A 301 -6.96 16.85 0.30
CA HIS A 301 -5.68 16.92 -0.36
C HIS A 301 -5.63 18.07 -1.37
N GLU A 302 -4.44 18.44 -1.80
CA GLU A 302 -4.23 19.48 -2.82
C GLU A 302 -4.92 19.13 -4.14
N SER A 303 -4.93 17.85 -4.52
CA SER A 303 -5.62 17.37 -5.72
C SER A 303 -6.90 16.62 -5.36
N ARG A 304 -8.00 17.04 -6.00
CA ARG A 304 -9.30 16.34 -5.91
C ARG A 304 -9.22 14.87 -6.37
N ARG A 305 -8.30 14.58 -7.26
CA ARG A 305 -8.02 13.21 -7.72
C ARG A 305 -7.63 12.30 -6.55
N ILE A 306 -6.83 12.80 -5.63
CA ILE A 306 -6.37 12.03 -4.47
C ILE A 306 -7.54 11.73 -3.52
N ASP A 307 -8.39 12.72 -3.25
CA ASP A 307 -9.62 12.51 -2.46
C ASP A 307 -10.54 11.48 -3.10
N ASN A 308 -10.68 11.52 -4.42
CA ASN A 308 -11.49 10.55 -5.16
C ASN A 308 -10.87 9.13 -5.11
N GLN A 309 -9.55 9.00 -5.13
CA GLN A 309 -8.87 7.71 -4.95
C GLN A 309 -9.13 7.12 -3.57
N LEU A 310 -9.09 7.93 -2.52
CA LEU A 310 -9.43 7.50 -1.16
C LEU A 310 -10.91 7.05 -1.08
N ARG A 311 -11.84 7.85 -1.58
CA ARG A 311 -13.27 7.49 -1.63
C ARG A 311 -13.53 6.23 -2.44
N GLY A 312 -12.77 6.02 -3.51
CA GLY A 312 -12.86 4.86 -4.38
C GLY A 312 -12.56 3.54 -3.67
N ARG A 313 -11.82 3.55 -2.56
CA ARG A 313 -11.53 2.34 -1.78
C ARG A 313 -12.78 1.63 -1.27
N ALA A 314 -13.86 2.34 -0.99
CA ALA A 314 -15.14 1.75 -0.56
C ALA A 314 -15.93 1.04 -1.68
N ALA A 315 -15.53 1.21 -2.94
CA ALA A 315 -16.29 0.71 -4.10
C ALA A 315 -15.59 -0.44 -4.85
N VAL A 316 -14.36 -0.77 -4.49
CA VAL A 316 -13.49 -1.66 -5.29
C VAL A 316 -13.87 -3.14 -5.16
N SER A 317 -14.68 -3.50 -4.19
CA SER A 317 -15.02 -4.90 -3.88
C SER A 317 -15.80 -5.66 -4.98
N TYR A 318 -16.09 -5.06 -6.15
CA TYR A 318 -16.97 -5.65 -7.16
C TYR A 318 -16.60 -5.46 -8.63
N THR A 319 -15.47 -4.85 -8.95
CA THR A 319 -15.08 -4.65 -10.34
C THR A 319 -13.78 -5.34 -10.68
N HIS A 320 -13.85 -6.62 -11.03
CA HIS A 320 -12.88 -7.17 -11.95
C HIS A 320 -13.18 -6.59 -13.32
N LEU A 321 -12.38 -5.63 -13.76
CA LEU A 321 -12.30 -5.25 -15.17
C LEU A 321 -11.44 -6.30 -15.84
N THR A 322 -12.05 -7.37 -16.35
CA THR A 322 -11.40 -8.24 -17.32
C THR A 322 -11.34 -7.48 -18.63
N LEU A 323 -10.15 -7.09 -19.04
CA LEU A 323 -9.92 -6.68 -20.41
C LEU A 323 -10.10 -7.91 -21.29
N PRO A 324 -10.88 -7.84 -22.39
CA PRO A 324 -10.82 -8.89 -23.39
C PRO A 324 -9.40 -8.94 -23.95
N THR A 325 -8.76 -10.08 -23.83
CA THR A 325 -7.49 -10.40 -24.48
C THR A 325 -7.62 -10.39 -25.98
#